data_eefcbb748ecc883700a05a2f8639ecee
#
_entry.id   eefcbb748ecc883700a05a2f8639ecee
#
_cell.length_a   1.000
_cell.length_b   1.000
_cell.length_c   1.000
_cell.angle_alpha   90.00
_cell.angle_beta   90.00
_cell.angle_gamma   90.00
#
_symmetry.space_group_name_H-M   'P 1'
#
loop_
_entity.id
_entity.type
_entity.pdbx_description
1 polymer ?
#
loop_
_entity_poly.entity_id
_entity_poly.type
_entity_poly.pdbx_seq_one_letter_code
_entity_poly.pdbx_strand_id
1 'polypeptide(L)'
;MDTNNYNVIEKSTYTAYNDELKNYININNIENIYLCGIDIECCVLVTALNLFENGYNVFVLKDYVYCTHGEERKNNAIKILKRNIGEKNVL
;
A
#
# COMPACT_ATOMS: atom_id res chain seq x y z
N MET A 1 8.98 -18.30 -4.54
CA MET A 1 9.46 -17.21 -3.67
C MET A 1 9.73 -17.76 -2.28
N ASP A 2 10.88 -17.46 -1.76
CA ASP A 2 11.24 -17.88 -0.40
C ASP A 2 10.55 -16.98 0.62
N THR A 3 9.72 -17.55 1.49
CA THR A 3 8.98 -16.80 2.50
C THR A 3 9.59 -16.91 3.90
N ASN A 4 10.75 -17.53 4.04
CA ASN A 4 11.36 -17.74 5.36
C ASN A 4 11.72 -16.44 6.08
N ASN A 5 11.99 -15.37 5.33
CA ASN A 5 12.34 -14.06 5.87
C ASN A 5 11.20 -13.05 5.80
N TYR A 6 10.00 -13.50 5.50
CA TYR A 6 8.85 -12.63 5.30
C TYR A 6 7.65 -13.14 6.08
N ASN A 7 6.84 -12.21 6.55
CA ASN A 7 5.53 -12.53 7.12
C ASN A 7 4.51 -12.52 5.99
N VAL A 8 3.71 -13.58 5.89
CA VAL A 8 2.69 -13.72 4.86
C VAL A 8 1.32 -13.56 5.49
N ILE A 9 0.56 -12.61 4.97
CA ILE A 9 -0.81 -12.36 5.39
C ILE A 9 -1.72 -12.57 4.19
N GLU A 10 -2.67 -13.47 4.32
CA GLU A 10 -3.65 -13.73 3.26
C GLU A 10 -4.78 -12.71 3.35
N LYS A 11 -5.31 -12.34 2.19
CA LYS A 11 -6.45 -11.44 2.11
C LYS A 11 -7.38 -11.86 0.97
N SER A 12 -8.64 -11.54 1.11
CA SER A 12 -9.67 -11.82 0.11
C SER A 12 -10.30 -10.55 -0.48
N THR A 13 -9.81 -9.38 -0.09
CA THR A 13 -10.29 -8.08 -0.55
C THR A 13 -9.15 -7.28 -1.19
N TYR A 14 -9.47 -6.15 -1.81
CA TYR A 14 -8.42 -5.28 -2.36
C TYR A 14 -7.51 -4.75 -1.26
N THR A 15 -8.10 -4.30 -0.15
CA THR A 15 -7.28 -3.78 0.94
C THR A 15 -6.52 -4.90 1.65
N ALA A 16 -5.26 -4.62 1.98
CA ALA A 16 -4.48 -5.49 2.85
C ALA A 16 -4.66 -5.13 4.33
N TYR A 17 -5.37 -4.04 4.63
CA TYR A 17 -5.58 -3.61 6.01
C TYR A 17 -6.73 -4.40 6.61
N ASN A 18 -6.48 -5.65 6.90
CA ASN A 18 -7.39 -6.56 7.58
C ASN A 18 -6.99 -6.70 9.06
N ASP A 19 -7.74 -7.50 9.81
CA ASP A 19 -7.49 -7.67 11.25
C ASP A 19 -6.10 -8.25 11.51
N GLU A 20 -5.62 -9.17 10.68
CA GLU A 20 -4.30 -9.77 10.85
C GLU A 20 -3.19 -8.75 10.68
N LEU A 21 -3.25 -7.92 9.63
CA LEU A 21 -2.27 -6.86 9.43
C LEU A 21 -2.36 -5.80 10.53
N LYS A 22 -3.57 -5.42 10.92
CA LYS A 22 -3.78 -4.46 12.01
C LYS A 22 -3.14 -4.94 13.30
N ASN A 23 -3.33 -6.21 13.64
CA ASN A 23 -2.71 -6.79 14.83
C ASN A 23 -1.18 -6.83 14.73
N TYR A 24 -0.64 -7.18 13.56
CA TYR A 24 0.79 -7.17 13.32
C TYR A 24 1.40 -5.78 13.51
N ILE A 25 0.76 -4.77 12.95
CA ILE A 25 1.19 -3.37 13.09
C ILE A 25 1.20 -2.95 14.56
N ASN A 26 0.13 -3.27 15.29
CA ASN A 26 -0.02 -2.88 16.69
C ASN A 26 0.99 -3.60 17.59
N ILE A 27 1.19 -4.90 17.40
CA ILE A 27 2.13 -5.69 18.21
C ILE A 27 3.56 -5.21 18.02
N ASN A 28 3.92 -4.78 16.80
CA ASN A 28 5.27 -4.36 16.47
C ASN A 28 5.47 -2.85 16.56
N ASN A 29 4.46 -2.10 16.97
CA ASN A 29 4.51 -0.62 17.09
C ASN A 29 4.98 0.05 15.80
N ILE A 30 4.46 -0.40 14.66
CA ILE A 30 4.84 0.13 13.35
C ILE A 30 4.13 1.45 13.12
N GLU A 31 4.87 2.49 12.73
CA GLU A 31 4.34 3.81 12.42
C GLU A 31 4.46 4.16 10.93
N ASN A 32 5.51 3.69 10.28
CA ASN A 32 5.80 3.99 8.88
C ASN A 32 5.59 2.74 8.04
N ILE A 33 4.83 2.87 6.95
CA ILE A 33 4.49 1.73 6.09
C ILE A 33 4.78 2.11 4.64
N TYR A 34 5.61 1.31 3.99
CA TYR A 34 5.99 1.51 2.60
C TYR A 34 5.30 0.45 1.75
N LEU A 35 4.59 0.88 0.71
CA LEU A 35 3.80 0.00 -0.15
C LEU A 35 4.42 -0.14 -1.53
N CYS A 36 4.39 -1.35 -2.04
CA CYS A 36 4.71 -1.67 -3.42
C CYS A 36 3.80 -2.81 -3.88
N GLY A 37 3.81 -3.12 -5.15
CA GLY A 37 3.05 -4.27 -5.68
C GLY A 37 2.15 -3.94 -6.86
N ILE A 38 1.13 -4.77 -7.05
CA ILE A 38 0.16 -4.77 -8.16
C ILE A 38 -1.24 -4.97 -7.58
N ASP A 39 -2.28 -4.35 -8.04
CA ASP A 39 -2.34 -3.22 -8.97
C ASP A 39 -2.35 -1.92 -8.20
N ILE A 40 -1.62 -0.93 -8.69
CA ILE A 40 -1.56 0.35 -7.99
C ILE A 40 -2.93 1.02 -7.88
N GLU A 41 -3.77 0.87 -8.91
CA GLU A 41 -5.10 1.52 -8.94
C GLU A 41 -6.16 0.80 -8.10
N CYS A 42 -5.85 -0.38 -7.60
CA CYS A 42 -6.79 -1.22 -6.83
C CYS A 42 -6.24 -1.53 -5.45
N CYS A 43 -5.50 -2.64 -5.31
CA CYS A 43 -5.02 -3.11 -4.02
C CYS A 43 -4.10 -2.11 -3.32
N VAL A 44 -3.17 -1.52 -4.04
CA VAL A 44 -2.23 -0.57 -3.45
C VAL A 44 -2.94 0.71 -3.04
N LEU A 45 -3.76 1.26 -3.93
CA LEU A 45 -4.50 2.50 -3.65
C LEU A 45 -5.44 2.35 -2.45
N VAL A 46 -6.25 1.29 -2.43
CA VAL A 46 -7.21 1.07 -1.34
C VAL A 46 -6.47 0.85 -0.02
N THR A 47 -5.40 0.06 -0.02
CA THR A 47 -4.60 -0.18 1.18
C THR A 47 -3.97 1.12 1.70
N ALA A 48 -3.40 1.93 0.79
CA ALA A 48 -2.79 3.20 1.15
C ALA A 48 -3.79 4.15 1.82
N LEU A 49 -4.98 4.27 1.25
CA LEU A 49 -6.00 5.16 1.80
C LEU A 49 -6.52 4.66 3.16
N ASN A 50 -6.71 3.35 3.31
CA ASN A 50 -7.12 2.78 4.59
C ASN A 50 -6.10 3.02 5.69
N LEU A 51 -4.82 2.81 5.39
CA LEU A 51 -3.76 3.04 6.36
C LEU A 51 -3.64 4.53 6.70
N PHE A 52 -3.73 5.38 5.68
CA PHE A 52 -3.69 6.84 5.88
C PHE A 52 -4.82 7.31 6.79
N GLU A 53 -6.04 6.86 6.56
CA GLU A 53 -7.19 7.24 7.38
C GLU A 53 -7.10 6.73 8.81
N ASN A 54 -6.30 5.70 9.05
CA ASN A 54 -6.10 5.15 10.39
C ASN A 54 -4.85 5.72 11.08
N GLY A 55 -4.27 6.77 10.54
CA GLY A 55 -3.24 7.56 11.22
C GLY A 55 -1.81 7.08 11.01
N TYR A 56 -1.56 6.14 10.11
CA TYR A 56 -0.20 5.68 9.83
C TYR A 56 0.49 6.57 8.80
N ASN A 57 1.82 6.62 8.87
CA ASN A 57 2.62 7.28 7.84
C ASN A 57 2.78 6.32 6.67
N VAL A 58 2.13 6.64 5.56
CA VAL A 58 2.08 5.77 4.38
C VAL A 58 2.93 6.34 3.27
N PHE A 59 3.77 5.48 2.70
CA PHE A 59 4.64 5.81 1.57
C PHE A 59 4.39 4.80 0.45
N VAL A 60 4.41 5.26 -0.78
CA VAL A 60 4.29 4.38 -1.95
C VAL A 60 5.56 4.49 -2.77
N LEU A 61 6.15 3.35 -3.07
CA LEU A 61 7.38 3.26 -3.87
C LEU A 61 6.98 3.18 -5.35
N LYS A 62 6.90 4.34 -6.01
CA LYS A 62 6.31 4.45 -7.36
C LYS A 62 7.05 3.63 -8.43
N ASP A 63 8.32 3.36 -8.25
CA ASP A 63 9.10 2.55 -9.20
C ASP A 63 8.89 1.04 -8.98
N TYR A 64 8.22 0.66 -7.91
CA TYR A 64 7.96 -0.74 -7.55
C TYR A 64 6.47 -1.04 -7.47
N VAL A 65 5.65 -0.20 -8.09
CA VAL A 65 4.22 -0.45 -8.25
C VAL A 65 3.91 -0.58 -9.73
N TYR A 66 2.95 -1.44 -10.04
CA TYR A 66 2.62 -1.77 -11.43
C TYR A 66 1.12 -1.73 -11.63
N CYS A 67 0.70 -1.50 -12.86
CA CYS A 67 -0.69 -1.56 -13.27
C CYS A 67 -0.81 -2.47 -14.49
N THR A 68 -1.64 -3.52 -14.37
CA THR A 68 -1.86 -4.44 -15.48
C THR A 68 -2.68 -3.82 -16.62
N HIS A 69 -3.28 -2.65 -16.39
CA HIS A 69 -4.09 -1.94 -17.37
C HIS A 69 -3.36 -0.74 -18.01
N GLY A 70 -2.03 -0.67 -17.85
CA GLY A 70 -1.20 0.28 -18.58
C GLY A 70 -0.73 1.50 -17.79
N GLU A 71 0.22 2.21 -18.40
CA GLU A 71 0.90 3.36 -17.77
C GLU A 71 -0.03 4.54 -17.48
N GLU A 72 -1.04 4.78 -18.33
CA GLU A 72 -1.96 5.89 -18.10
C GLU A 72 -2.72 5.72 -16.80
N ARG A 73 -3.22 4.51 -16.53
CA ARG A 73 -3.93 4.22 -15.29
C ARG A 73 -2.98 4.26 -14.08
N LYS A 74 -1.75 3.80 -14.26
CA LYS A 74 -0.73 3.91 -13.23
C LYS A 74 -0.48 5.38 -12.87
N ASN A 75 -0.31 6.23 -13.87
CA ASN A 75 -0.06 7.65 -13.65
C ASN A 75 -1.24 8.34 -12.98
N ASN A 76 -2.46 7.97 -13.34
CA ASN A 76 -3.66 8.49 -12.71
C ASN A 76 -3.74 8.08 -11.23
N ALA A 77 -3.44 6.83 -10.91
CA ALA A 77 -3.41 6.35 -9.54
C ALA A 77 -2.34 7.07 -8.71
N ILE A 78 -1.17 7.31 -9.30
CA ILE A 78 -0.10 8.07 -8.64
C ILE A 78 -0.57 9.49 -8.30
N LYS A 79 -1.28 10.15 -9.21
CA LYS A 79 -1.84 11.47 -8.95
C LYS A 79 -2.83 11.47 -7.79
N ILE A 80 -3.68 10.45 -7.74
CA ILE A 80 -4.64 10.29 -6.64
C ILE A 80 -3.91 10.10 -5.31
N LEU A 81 -2.88 9.26 -5.31
CA LEU A 81 -2.08 9.02 -4.11
C LEU A 81 -1.39 10.30 -3.63
N LYS A 82 -0.77 11.05 -4.55
CA LYS A 82 -0.12 12.31 -4.21
C LYS A 82 -1.10 13.30 -3.59
N ARG A 83 -2.33 13.32 -4.09
CA ARG A 83 -3.37 14.19 -3.55
C ARG A 83 -3.75 13.82 -2.13
N ASN A 84 -3.81 12.53 -1.82
CA ASN A 84 -4.37 12.04 -0.56
C ASN A 84 -3.33 11.80 0.52
N ILE A 85 -2.21 11.14 0.21
CA ILE A 85 -1.19 10.84 1.21
C ILE A 85 -0.02 11.83 1.18
N GLY A 86 -0.02 12.75 0.20
CA GLY A 86 1.00 13.77 0.07
C GLY A 86 2.04 13.44 -0.99
N GLU A 87 2.47 14.48 -1.69
CA GLU A 87 3.44 14.34 -2.79
C GLU A 87 4.77 13.78 -2.32
N LYS A 88 5.19 14.16 -1.10
CA LYS A 88 6.44 13.69 -0.51
C LYS A 88 6.41 12.21 -0.16
N ASN A 89 5.22 11.64 -0.04
CA ASN A 89 5.05 10.25 0.36
C ASN A 89 4.95 9.29 -0.82
N VAL A 90 4.95 9.80 -2.05
CA VAL A 90 5.04 8.99 -3.26
C VAL A 90 6.47 9.11 -3.78
N LEU A 91 7.26 8.10 -3.44
CA LEU A 91 8.72 8.14 -3.60
C LEU A 91 9.20 7.64 -4.96
#